data_0429f69f9a6f256c1d363f41e6499ae0
#
_entry.id   0429f69f9a6f256c1d363f41e6499ae0
#
_cell.length_a   1.000
_cell.length_b   1.000
_cell.length_c   1.000
_cell.angle_alpha   90.00
_cell.angle_beta   90.00
_cell.angle_gamma   90.00
#
_symmetry.space_group_name_H-M   'P 1'
#
loop_
_entity.id
_entity.type
_entity.pdbx_description
1 polymer ?
#
loop_
_entity_poly.entity_id
_entity_poly.type
_entity_poly.pdbx_seq_one_letter_code
_entity_poly.pdbx_strand_id
1 'polypeptide(L)'
;MKIFKSLTKRYIILTPILLVIVVAQVETYSQLTTSGTFGAAVRLAIPILLAGLGGLYSEKTGVVNIGLEGMMIMGTWFGAWGGYTFGAWQGVFIGMLGGALFGLIHAIATVSFQVDHIVSGVAINILAAGVARFLNVIAYKDVAFASSTASPRIQGDIGIFCLLYTSDAA
;
A
#
# COMPACT_ATOMS: atom_id res chain seq x y z
N MET A 1 11.16 14.32 -38.84
CA MET A 1 11.19 14.21 -37.35
C MET A 1 9.87 14.61 -36.67
N LYS A 2 9.10 15.62 -37.12
CA LYS A 2 7.81 16.02 -36.53
C LYS A 2 6.67 14.97 -36.73
N ILE A 3 6.63 14.28 -37.86
CA ILE A 3 5.60 13.28 -38.18
C ILE A 3 5.75 12.04 -37.29
N PHE A 4 6.97 11.60 -36.99
CA PHE A 4 7.25 10.45 -36.14
C PHE A 4 6.80 10.70 -34.69
N LYS A 5 7.05 11.91 -34.16
CA LYS A 5 6.57 12.33 -32.81
C LYS A 5 5.04 12.39 -32.71
N SER A 6 4.35 12.77 -33.78
CA SER A 6 2.88 12.82 -33.81
C SER A 6 2.27 11.42 -33.83
N LEU A 7 2.86 10.49 -34.60
CA LEU A 7 2.42 9.10 -34.64
C LEU A 7 2.62 8.40 -33.28
N THR A 8 3.79 8.55 -32.67
CA THR A 8 4.07 7.94 -31.36
C THR A 8 3.10 8.42 -30.29
N LYS A 9 2.74 9.71 -30.29
CA LYS A 9 1.78 10.28 -29.33
C LYS A 9 0.37 9.71 -29.49
N ARG A 10 -0.06 9.44 -30.73
CA ARG A 10 -1.36 8.81 -31.03
C ARG A 10 -1.40 7.34 -30.59
N TYR A 11 -0.33 6.59 -30.80
CA TYR A 11 -0.25 5.18 -30.37
C TYR A 11 -0.19 5.05 -28.84
N ILE A 12 0.48 5.94 -28.13
CA ILE A 12 0.52 5.93 -26.65
C ILE A 12 -0.87 6.13 -26.04
N ILE A 13 -1.75 6.88 -26.71
CA ILE A 13 -3.13 7.11 -26.25
C ILE A 13 -4.07 5.99 -26.73
N LEU A 14 -3.88 5.52 -27.98
CA LEU A 14 -4.76 4.53 -28.58
C LEU A 14 -4.54 3.12 -28.05
N THR A 15 -3.29 2.75 -27.70
CA THR A 15 -3.00 1.40 -27.18
C THR A 15 -3.71 1.06 -25.88
N PRO A 16 -3.75 1.92 -24.84
CA PRO A 16 -4.50 1.61 -23.63
C PRO A 16 -6.01 1.60 -23.87
N ILE A 17 -6.52 2.46 -24.74
CA ILE A 17 -7.94 2.47 -25.10
C ILE A 17 -8.31 1.19 -25.86
N LEU A 18 -7.50 0.76 -26.80
CA LEU A 18 -7.70 -0.49 -27.54
C LEU A 18 -7.61 -1.70 -26.59
N LEU A 19 -6.65 -1.69 -25.66
CA LEU A 19 -6.51 -2.73 -24.65
C LEU A 19 -7.76 -2.84 -23.77
N VAL A 20 -8.29 -1.71 -23.32
CA VAL A 20 -9.53 -1.67 -22.51
C VAL A 20 -10.72 -2.19 -23.33
N ILE A 21 -10.84 -1.82 -24.61
CA ILE A 21 -11.92 -2.30 -25.50
C ILE A 21 -11.80 -3.81 -25.73
N VAL A 22 -10.59 -4.31 -25.99
CA VAL A 22 -10.35 -5.76 -26.19
C VAL A 22 -10.66 -6.54 -24.91
N VAL A 23 -10.23 -6.04 -23.76
CA VAL A 23 -10.54 -6.66 -22.46
C VAL A 23 -12.06 -6.64 -22.18
N ALA A 24 -12.77 -5.58 -22.54
CA ALA A 24 -14.20 -5.48 -22.38
C ALA A 24 -15.01 -6.41 -23.32
N GLN A 25 -14.44 -6.83 -24.45
CA GLN A 25 -15.08 -7.70 -25.43
C GLN A 25 -14.94 -9.20 -25.10
N VAL A 26 -14.05 -9.59 -24.17
CA VAL A 26 -13.88 -10.99 -23.79
C VAL A 26 -14.96 -11.35 -22.77
N GLU A 27 -15.90 -12.20 -23.14
CA GLU A 27 -17.04 -12.61 -22.28
C GLU A 27 -16.64 -13.15 -20.91
N THR A 28 -15.45 -13.71 -20.78
CA THR A 28 -14.85 -14.19 -19.51
C THR A 28 -14.65 -13.03 -18.50
N TYR A 29 -14.64 -11.78 -18.95
CA TYR A 29 -14.39 -10.60 -18.13
C TYR A 29 -15.65 -9.81 -17.77
N SER A 30 -16.84 -10.38 -17.95
CA SER A 30 -18.10 -9.75 -17.47
C SER A 30 -18.03 -9.43 -15.97
N GLN A 31 -17.26 -10.19 -15.21
CA GLN A 31 -16.99 -9.94 -13.79
C GLN A 31 -16.09 -8.73 -13.53
N LEU A 32 -15.29 -8.28 -14.50
CA LEU A 32 -14.41 -7.09 -14.35
C LEU A 32 -15.19 -5.78 -14.32
N THR A 33 -16.41 -5.76 -14.85
CA THR A 33 -17.29 -4.59 -14.83
C THR A 33 -18.30 -4.60 -13.68
N THR A 34 -18.22 -5.61 -12.81
CA THR A 34 -19.09 -5.73 -11.64
C THR A 34 -18.72 -4.67 -10.59
N SER A 35 -19.71 -4.16 -9.86
CA SER A 35 -19.50 -3.22 -8.74
C SER A 35 -18.47 -3.71 -7.72
N GLY A 36 -18.40 -5.01 -7.47
CA GLY A 36 -17.41 -5.66 -6.60
C GLY A 36 -15.97 -5.45 -7.08
N THR A 37 -15.70 -5.57 -8.38
CA THR A 37 -14.36 -5.36 -8.95
C THR A 37 -13.93 -3.91 -8.83
N PHE A 38 -14.84 -2.96 -9.08
CA PHE A 38 -14.55 -1.54 -8.90
C PHE A 38 -14.25 -1.22 -7.42
N GLY A 39 -15.06 -1.74 -6.50
CA GLY A 39 -14.83 -1.59 -5.06
C GLY A 39 -13.48 -2.20 -4.61
N ALA A 40 -13.11 -3.37 -5.13
CA ALA A 40 -11.82 -3.99 -4.87
C ALA A 40 -10.66 -3.15 -5.41
N ALA A 41 -10.78 -2.61 -6.63
CA ALA A 41 -9.78 -1.75 -7.24
C ALA A 41 -9.55 -0.48 -6.42
N VAL A 42 -10.61 0.18 -5.96
CA VAL A 42 -10.51 1.38 -5.10
C VAL A 42 -9.83 1.03 -3.78
N ARG A 43 -10.19 -0.09 -3.13
CA ARG A 43 -9.56 -0.52 -1.88
C ARG A 43 -8.06 -0.77 -2.03
N LEU A 44 -7.65 -1.42 -3.12
CA LEU A 44 -6.23 -1.67 -3.41
C LEU A 44 -5.47 -0.41 -3.82
N ALA A 45 -6.14 0.57 -4.40
CA ALA A 45 -5.52 1.84 -4.79
C ALA A 45 -5.18 2.73 -3.58
N ILE A 46 -5.93 2.66 -2.46
CA ILE A 46 -5.75 3.53 -1.29
C ILE A 46 -4.32 3.44 -0.71
N PRO A 47 -3.76 2.26 -0.41
CA PRO A 47 -2.40 2.17 0.13
C PRO A 47 -1.36 2.75 -0.83
N ILE A 48 -1.53 2.50 -2.13
CA ILE A 48 -0.61 3.00 -3.16
C ILE A 48 -0.68 4.52 -3.26
N LEU A 49 -1.88 5.10 -3.21
CA LEU A 49 -2.07 6.55 -3.22
C LEU A 49 -1.46 7.21 -1.98
N LEU A 50 -1.68 6.64 -0.79
CA LEU A 50 -1.12 7.16 0.45
C LEU A 50 0.42 7.08 0.45
N ALA A 51 1.00 5.97 -0.02
CA ALA A 51 2.44 5.83 -0.20
C ALA A 51 2.99 6.85 -1.20
N GLY A 52 2.29 7.05 -2.33
CA GLY A 52 2.66 8.06 -3.33
C GLY A 52 2.63 9.49 -2.76
N LEU A 53 1.63 9.82 -1.94
CA LEU A 53 1.58 11.10 -1.25
C LEU A 53 2.74 11.26 -0.27
N GLY A 54 3.08 10.22 0.51
CA GLY A 54 4.24 10.23 1.39
C GLY A 54 5.54 10.47 0.63
N GLY A 55 5.73 9.80 -0.51
CA GLY A 55 6.86 10.01 -1.42
C GLY A 55 6.93 11.44 -1.96
N LEU A 56 5.79 11.99 -2.40
CA LEU A 56 5.72 13.36 -2.90
C LEU A 56 6.11 14.39 -1.83
N TYR A 57 5.68 14.21 -0.59
CA TYR A 57 6.09 15.09 0.52
C TYR A 57 7.59 14.98 0.79
N SER A 58 8.15 13.77 0.78
CA SER A 58 9.58 13.55 0.94
C SER A 58 10.39 14.22 -0.17
N GLU A 59 10.00 14.06 -1.43
CA GLU A 59 10.67 14.71 -2.56
C GLU A 59 10.62 16.24 -2.49
N LYS A 60 9.50 16.81 -2.02
CA LYS A 60 9.40 18.27 -1.82
C LYS A 60 10.37 18.80 -0.77
N THR A 61 10.78 17.99 0.19
CA THR A 61 11.80 18.35 1.18
C THR A 61 13.23 18.10 0.70
N GLY A 62 13.40 17.61 -0.53
CA GLY A 62 14.68 17.30 -1.13
C GLY A 62 15.25 15.92 -0.77
N VAL A 63 14.45 15.07 -0.10
CA VAL A 63 14.84 13.70 0.27
C VAL A 63 14.10 12.70 -0.62
N VAL A 64 14.83 11.96 -1.44
CA VAL A 64 14.25 10.85 -2.23
C VAL A 64 14.05 9.65 -1.33
N ASN A 65 12.79 9.27 -1.08
CA ASN A 65 12.47 8.17 -0.18
C ASN A 65 12.13 6.88 -0.93
N ILE A 66 13.13 6.04 -1.16
CA ILE A 66 12.95 4.69 -1.72
C ILE A 66 12.53 3.68 -0.64
N GLY A 67 12.67 4.03 0.64
CA GLY A 67 12.33 3.19 1.79
C GLY A 67 10.84 3.09 2.12
N LEU A 68 9.94 3.65 1.29
CA LEU A 68 8.49 3.63 1.51
C LEU A 68 7.94 2.21 1.66
N GLU A 69 8.45 1.24 0.91
CA GLU A 69 8.04 -0.15 1.00
C GLU A 69 8.28 -0.71 2.40
N GLY A 70 9.48 -0.51 2.96
CA GLY A 70 9.81 -0.94 4.31
C GLY A 70 8.97 -0.25 5.39
N MET A 71 8.68 1.04 5.21
CA MET A 71 7.79 1.79 6.11
C MET A 71 6.37 1.23 6.08
N MET A 72 5.86 0.86 4.89
CA MET A 72 4.55 0.21 4.75
C MET A 72 4.53 -1.19 5.37
N ILE A 73 5.58 -2.00 5.18
CA ILE A 73 5.69 -3.33 5.80
C ILE A 73 5.58 -3.21 7.32
N MET A 74 6.33 -2.29 7.93
CA MET A 74 6.28 -2.10 9.37
C MET A 74 4.96 -1.50 9.84
N GLY A 75 4.42 -0.53 9.11
CA GLY A 75 3.09 0.01 9.39
C GLY A 75 2.01 -1.06 9.36
N THR A 76 2.05 -1.95 8.37
CA THR A 76 1.12 -3.08 8.25
C THR A 76 1.29 -4.07 9.40
N TRP A 77 2.53 -4.41 9.76
CA TRP A 77 2.80 -5.33 10.85
C TRP A 77 2.29 -4.80 12.19
N PHE A 78 2.65 -3.57 12.54
CA PHE A 78 2.19 -2.93 13.78
C PHE A 78 0.67 -2.71 13.78
N GLY A 79 0.10 -2.38 12.63
CA GLY A 79 -1.34 -2.24 12.47
C GLY A 79 -2.10 -3.54 12.68
N ALA A 80 -1.62 -4.64 12.12
CA ALA A 80 -2.21 -5.96 12.28
C ALA A 80 -2.09 -6.45 13.73
N TRP A 81 -0.91 -6.33 14.33
CA TRP A 81 -0.67 -6.70 15.73
C TRP A 81 -1.50 -5.85 16.69
N GLY A 82 -1.52 -4.54 16.50
CA GLY A 82 -2.30 -3.62 17.32
C GLY A 82 -3.80 -3.85 17.17
N GLY A 83 -4.27 -4.10 15.95
CA GLY A 83 -5.66 -4.42 15.66
C GLY A 83 -6.11 -5.74 16.31
N TYR A 84 -5.24 -6.74 16.27
CA TYR A 84 -5.51 -8.02 16.93
C TYR A 84 -5.55 -7.92 18.47
N THR A 85 -4.65 -7.12 19.05
CA THR A 85 -4.46 -7.05 20.51
C THR A 85 -5.40 -6.07 21.20
N PHE A 86 -5.62 -4.91 20.58
CA PHE A 86 -6.31 -3.77 21.20
C PHE A 86 -7.60 -3.36 20.49
N GLY A 87 -7.81 -3.84 19.27
CA GLY A 87 -8.98 -3.51 18.47
C GLY A 87 -8.66 -2.67 17.22
N ALA A 88 -9.62 -2.60 16.31
CA ALA A 88 -9.39 -2.10 14.95
C ALA A 88 -8.90 -0.65 14.89
N TRP A 89 -9.47 0.27 15.67
CA TRP A 89 -9.08 1.68 15.67
C TRP A 89 -7.69 1.90 16.29
N GLN A 90 -7.40 1.21 17.38
CA GLN A 90 -6.08 1.24 18.01
C GLN A 90 -5.02 0.69 17.06
N GLY A 91 -5.37 -0.35 16.29
CA GLY A 91 -4.50 -0.89 15.26
C GLY A 91 -4.09 0.14 14.22
N VAL A 92 -5.02 0.98 13.76
CA VAL A 92 -4.70 2.07 12.81
C VAL A 92 -3.66 3.02 13.39
N PHE A 93 -3.86 3.50 14.64
CA PHE A 93 -2.90 4.41 15.28
C PHE A 93 -1.54 3.76 15.51
N ILE A 94 -1.52 2.51 15.96
CA ILE A 94 -0.28 1.76 16.18
C ILE A 94 0.45 1.52 14.84
N GLY A 95 -0.29 1.21 13.78
CA GLY A 95 0.28 1.08 12.43
C GLY A 95 0.88 2.39 11.90
N MET A 96 0.20 3.52 12.12
CA MET A 96 0.74 4.84 11.76
C MET A 96 2.05 5.13 12.51
N LEU A 97 2.11 4.84 13.81
CA LEU A 97 3.32 5.01 14.62
C LEU A 97 4.44 4.08 14.17
N GLY A 98 4.13 2.83 13.83
CA GLY A 98 5.10 1.86 13.31
C GLY A 98 5.73 2.30 12.00
N GLY A 99 4.92 2.75 11.05
CA GLY A 99 5.43 3.33 9.78
C GLY A 99 6.22 4.62 10.00
N ALA A 100 5.73 5.51 10.87
CA ALA A 100 6.40 6.77 11.21
C ALA A 100 7.76 6.56 11.88
N LEU A 101 7.92 5.52 12.72
CA LEU A 101 9.18 5.17 13.35
C LEU A 101 10.26 4.85 12.30
N PHE A 102 9.93 4.03 11.29
CA PHE A 102 10.85 3.73 10.20
C PHE A 102 11.11 4.93 9.31
N GLY A 103 10.11 5.79 9.11
CA GLY A 103 10.28 7.09 8.46
C GLY A 103 11.24 8.00 9.22
N LEU A 104 11.14 8.04 10.54
CA LEU A 104 12.05 8.82 11.40
C LEU A 104 13.49 8.29 11.32
N ILE A 105 13.70 6.96 11.32
CA ILE A 105 15.02 6.36 11.15
C ILE A 105 15.63 6.78 9.80
N HIS A 106 14.84 6.73 8.72
CA HIS A 106 15.27 7.18 7.40
C HIS A 106 15.62 8.68 7.39
N ALA A 107 14.80 9.51 7.99
CA ALA A 107 15.01 10.95 8.07
C ALA A 107 16.29 11.29 8.87
N ILE A 108 16.53 10.63 10.00
CA ILE A 108 17.74 10.83 10.79
C ILE A 108 18.98 10.40 9.98
N ALA A 109 18.91 9.26 9.29
CA ALA A 109 20.02 8.77 8.48
C ALA A 109 20.36 9.75 7.34
N THR A 110 19.37 10.26 6.63
CA THR A 110 19.57 11.10 5.45
C THR A 110 19.85 12.56 5.81
N VAL A 111 19.14 13.12 6.79
CA VAL A 111 19.26 14.54 7.13
C VAL A 111 20.37 14.79 8.16
N SER A 112 20.44 13.98 9.24
CA SER A 112 21.42 14.21 10.31
C SER A 112 22.77 13.60 9.99
N PHE A 113 22.79 12.36 9.47
CA PHE A 113 24.04 11.68 9.12
C PHE A 113 24.46 11.87 7.66
N GLN A 114 23.65 12.53 6.85
CA GLN A 114 23.91 12.78 5.42
C GLN A 114 24.24 11.53 4.61
N VAL A 115 23.64 10.41 5.00
CA VAL A 115 23.76 9.15 4.26
C VAL A 115 23.01 9.30 2.93
N ASP A 116 23.53 8.70 1.88
CA ASP A 116 22.85 8.67 0.58
C ASP A 116 21.42 8.14 0.72
N HIS A 117 20.46 8.85 0.12
CA HIS A 117 19.03 8.60 0.25
C HIS A 117 18.64 7.21 -0.29
N ILE A 118 19.28 6.79 -1.40
CA ILE A 118 19.02 5.50 -2.04
C ILE A 118 19.53 4.38 -1.14
N VAL A 119 20.76 4.51 -0.63
CA VAL A 119 21.37 3.51 0.26
C VAL A 119 20.54 3.35 1.53
N SER A 120 20.15 4.46 2.15
CA SER A 120 19.31 4.46 3.35
C SER A 120 17.94 3.83 3.08
N GLY A 121 17.29 4.15 1.95
CA GLY A 121 16.00 3.59 1.58
C GLY A 121 16.03 2.08 1.37
N VAL A 122 17.03 1.58 0.63
CA VAL A 122 17.23 0.13 0.42
C VAL A 122 17.50 -0.58 1.75
N ALA A 123 18.33 0.01 2.60
CA ALA A 123 18.61 -0.55 3.93
C ALA A 123 17.35 -0.67 4.79
N ILE A 124 16.47 0.34 4.77
CA ILE A 124 15.17 0.32 5.47
C ILE A 124 14.27 -0.81 4.94
N ASN A 125 14.20 -1.02 3.63
CA ASN A 125 13.37 -2.08 3.05
C ASN A 125 13.84 -3.47 3.50
N ILE A 126 15.14 -3.72 3.48
CA ILE A 126 15.73 -4.99 3.93
C ILE A 126 15.53 -5.18 5.45
N LEU A 127 15.79 -4.13 6.22
CA LEU A 127 15.63 -4.16 7.67
C LEU A 127 14.17 -4.44 8.06
N ALA A 128 13.22 -3.75 7.45
CA ALA A 128 11.80 -3.90 7.74
C ALA A 128 11.31 -5.33 7.46
N ALA A 129 11.71 -5.92 6.33
CA ALA A 129 11.36 -7.29 6.00
C ALA A 129 11.92 -8.31 7.01
N GLY A 130 13.18 -8.10 7.46
CA GLY A 130 13.81 -8.93 8.49
C GLY A 130 13.14 -8.80 9.85
N VAL A 131 12.91 -7.56 10.28
CA VAL A 131 12.27 -7.25 11.57
C VAL A 131 10.83 -7.76 11.60
N ALA A 132 10.04 -7.59 10.54
CA ALA A 132 8.67 -8.10 10.48
C ALA A 132 8.61 -9.63 10.63
N ARG A 133 9.52 -10.36 9.96
CA ARG A 133 9.62 -11.83 10.11
C ARG A 133 10.00 -12.23 11.55
N PHE A 134 10.97 -11.56 12.13
CA PHE A 134 11.41 -11.83 13.51
C PHE A 134 10.29 -11.55 14.51
N LEU A 135 9.59 -10.43 14.37
CA LEU A 135 8.49 -10.07 15.24
C LEU A 135 7.29 -11.02 15.10
N ASN A 136 7.02 -11.56 13.91
CA ASN A 136 6.01 -12.60 13.72
C ASN A 136 6.30 -13.85 14.56
N VAL A 137 7.54 -14.29 14.60
CA VAL A 137 7.94 -15.47 15.39
C VAL A 137 7.74 -15.21 16.88
N ILE A 138 8.00 -13.99 17.35
CA ILE A 138 7.84 -13.64 18.77
C ILE A 138 6.38 -13.43 19.15
N ALA A 139 5.64 -12.66 18.35
CA ALA A 139 4.28 -12.23 18.68
C ALA A 139 3.24 -13.36 18.53
N TYR A 140 3.48 -14.31 17.61
CA TYR A 140 2.52 -15.35 17.24
C TYR A 140 3.03 -16.76 17.52
N LYS A 141 3.88 -16.93 18.55
CA LYS A 141 4.48 -18.25 18.92
C LYS A 141 3.46 -19.35 19.16
N ASP A 142 2.31 -18.99 19.72
CA ASP A 142 1.27 -19.93 20.15
C ASP A 142 0.16 -20.10 19.12
N VAL A 143 0.22 -19.36 18.00
CA VAL A 143 -0.76 -19.48 16.92
C VAL A 143 -0.17 -20.39 15.87
N ALA A 144 -0.73 -21.59 15.74
CA ALA A 144 -0.33 -22.52 14.69
C ALA A 144 -0.34 -21.81 13.34
N PHE A 145 0.72 -21.95 12.56
CA PHE A 145 0.92 -21.35 11.25
C PHE A 145 -0.23 -21.55 10.25
N ALA A 146 -1.19 -22.40 10.59
CA ALA A 146 -2.34 -22.76 9.78
C ALA A 146 -3.59 -21.89 9.99
N SER A 147 -3.67 -21.09 11.06
CA SER A 147 -4.78 -20.17 11.26
C SER A 147 -4.32 -18.73 10.97
N SER A 148 -4.81 -18.17 9.88
CA SER A 148 -4.59 -16.76 9.60
C SER A 148 -5.21 -15.92 10.71
N THR A 149 -4.38 -15.32 11.55
CA THR A 149 -4.80 -14.31 12.51
C THR A 149 -5.22 -13.07 11.73
N ALA A 150 -6.53 -12.88 11.61
CA ALA A 150 -7.09 -11.70 10.96
C ALA A 150 -7.36 -10.63 12.03
N SER A 151 -6.87 -9.42 11.79
CA SER A 151 -7.26 -8.24 12.56
C SER A 151 -8.77 -7.99 12.40
N PRO A 152 -9.49 -7.59 13.48
CA PRO A 152 -10.90 -7.25 13.36
C PRO A 152 -11.10 -6.11 12.36
N ARG A 153 -12.15 -6.23 11.55
CA ARG A 153 -12.51 -5.18 10.60
C ARG A 153 -13.04 -3.96 11.32
N ILE A 154 -12.73 -2.79 10.79
CA ILE A 154 -13.34 -1.54 11.28
C ILE A 154 -14.80 -1.58 10.88
N GLN A 155 -15.67 -1.79 11.87
CA GLN A 155 -17.11 -1.64 11.74
C GLN A 155 -17.44 -0.18 11.97
N GLY A 156 -17.82 0.52 10.94
CA GLY A 156 -18.24 1.91 11.03
C GLY A 156 -19.06 2.27 9.80
N ASP A 157 -20.29 2.70 10.03
CA ASP A 157 -21.15 3.33 9.02
C ASP A 157 -20.58 4.68 8.59
N ILE A 158 -19.49 4.66 7.85
CA ILE A 158 -19.08 5.84 7.11
C ILE A 158 -19.87 5.79 5.80
N GLY A 159 -21.05 6.42 5.79
CA GLY A 159 -22.13 6.24 4.84
C GLY A 159 -21.80 6.31 3.34
N ILE A 160 -20.67 6.89 2.93
CA ILE A 160 -20.24 6.92 1.52
C ILE A 160 -19.39 5.67 1.19
N PHE A 161 -18.62 5.14 2.14
CA PHE A 161 -17.82 3.94 1.95
C PHE A 161 -18.59 2.64 2.18
N CYS A 162 -19.72 2.70 2.90
CA CYS A 162 -20.60 1.55 3.13
C CYS A 162 -21.26 1.06 1.84
N LEU A 163 -21.62 1.94 0.93
CA LEU A 163 -22.21 1.58 -0.39
C LEU A 163 -21.27 0.72 -1.25
N LEU A 164 -19.94 0.85 -1.07
CA LEU A 164 -18.95 0.02 -1.78
C LEU A 164 -18.69 -1.32 -1.07
N TYR A 165 -19.13 -1.47 0.18
CA TYR A 165 -18.82 -2.65 1.00
C TYR A 165 -19.99 -3.61 1.19
N THR A 166 -21.24 -3.16 1.04
CA THR A 166 -22.44 -3.96 1.34
C THR A 166 -22.89 -4.89 0.21
N SER A 167 -22.25 -4.85 -0.96
CA SER A 167 -22.63 -5.74 -2.08
C SER A 167 -22.16 -7.20 -1.94
N ASP A 168 -21.32 -7.52 -0.97
CA ASP A 168 -20.72 -8.85 -0.82
C ASP A 168 -21.33 -9.68 0.33
N ALA A 169 -22.48 -9.24 0.89
CA ALA A 169 -23.15 -9.92 2.01
C ALA A 169 -24.54 -10.50 1.62
N ALA A 170 -24.72 -10.83 0.33
CA ALA A 170 -25.92 -11.55 -0.15
C ALA A 170 -25.55 -12.82 -0.88
#